data_9e47c5352127efd7d8888eeacbc64960
#
_entry.id   9e47c5352127efd7d8888eeacbc64960
#
_cell.length_a   1.000
_cell.length_b   1.000
_cell.length_c   1.000
_cell.angle_alpha   90.00
_cell.angle_beta   90.00
_cell.angle_gamma   90.00
#
_symmetry.space_group_name_H-M   'P 1'
#
loop_
_entity.id
_entity.type
_entity.pdbx_description
1 polymer ?
#
loop_
_entity_poly.entity_id
_entity_poly.type
_entity_poly.pdbx_seq_one_letter_code
_entity_poly.pdbx_strand_id
1 'polypeptide(L)'
;QLIEQLPRDADLSLDLALVSSLEDAALQTLAGRVGWHLERGVLSREGTLPLKVQRGAFQAVLQHSDLIIGMAGTAIEQAVGLAKPALQLPGQGPQFTARFAEAQRRLLGPTVFCAPGKAASRDNIEATAALALDLLERSGSDHELQEQCRREASRRLGTSGGGTRMAAAISDLLP
;
A
#
# COMPACT_ATOMS: atom_id res chain seq x y z
N GLN A 1 -4.63 -11.00 -9.83
CA GLN A 1 -3.47 -11.92 -9.75
C GLN A 1 -2.94 -12.04 -8.32
N LEU A 2 -2.54 -10.93 -7.62
CA LEU A 2 -2.04 -11.03 -6.24
C LEU A 2 -3.06 -11.69 -5.29
N ILE A 3 -4.30 -11.23 -5.29
CA ILE A 3 -5.37 -11.76 -4.42
C ILE A 3 -5.65 -13.25 -4.69
N GLU A 4 -5.44 -13.71 -5.91
CA GLU A 4 -5.59 -15.11 -6.32
C GLU A 4 -4.55 -16.04 -5.67
N GLN A 5 -3.46 -15.48 -5.15
CA GLN A 5 -2.41 -16.19 -4.44
C GLN A 5 -2.61 -16.22 -2.91
N LEU A 6 -3.59 -15.46 -2.39
CA LEU A 6 -3.90 -15.47 -0.96
C LEU A 6 -4.76 -16.67 -0.59
N PRO A 7 -4.58 -17.28 0.60
CA PRO A 7 -5.43 -18.37 1.07
C PRO A 7 -6.89 -17.89 1.17
N ARG A 8 -7.82 -18.69 0.70
CA ARG A 8 -9.26 -18.36 0.67
C ARG A 8 -9.91 -18.34 2.05
N ASP A 9 -9.36 -19.07 2.97
CA ASP A 9 -9.77 -19.24 4.36
C ASP A 9 -8.99 -18.34 5.31
N ALA A 10 -8.11 -17.47 4.78
CA ALA A 10 -7.40 -16.51 5.60
C ALA A 10 -8.37 -15.46 6.19
N ASP A 11 -8.24 -15.20 7.48
CA ASP A 11 -8.96 -14.12 8.18
C ASP A 11 -8.36 -12.76 7.82
N LEU A 12 -8.59 -12.34 6.58
CA LEU A 12 -8.09 -11.09 6.02
C LEU A 12 -9.23 -10.20 5.52
N SER A 13 -9.19 -8.93 5.88
CA SER A 13 -10.01 -7.89 5.27
C SER A 13 -9.20 -7.13 4.23
N LEU A 14 -9.68 -7.13 2.98
CA LEU A 14 -9.03 -6.44 1.87
C LEU A 14 -9.82 -5.19 1.49
N ASP A 15 -9.16 -4.04 1.55
CA ASP A 15 -9.73 -2.75 1.16
C ASP A 15 -8.98 -2.16 -0.04
N LEU A 16 -9.72 -1.72 -1.05
CA LEU A 16 -9.21 -1.01 -2.20
C LEU A 16 -9.59 0.46 -2.11
N ALA A 17 -8.65 1.31 -1.75
CA ALA A 17 -8.85 2.75 -1.76
C ALA A 17 -8.78 3.30 -3.19
N LEU A 18 -9.88 3.83 -3.68
CA LEU A 18 -10.00 4.43 -5.01
C LEU A 18 -10.20 5.93 -4.96
N VAL A 19 -9.70 6.58 -5.99
CA VAL A 19 -10.01 8.00 -6.26
C VAL A 19 -11.50 8.16 -6.53
N SER A 20 -12.09 9.25 -6.05
CA SER A 20 -13.53 9.51 -6.19
C SER A 20 -13.98 9.65 -7.65
N SER A 21 -13.08 10.05 -8.55
CA SER A 21 -13.36 10.23 -9.98
C SER A 21 -13.53 8.92 -10.76
N LEU A 22 -13.13 7.78 -10.23
CA LEU A 22 -13.32 6.48 -10.90
C LEU A 22 -14.72 5.93 -10.55
N GLU A 23 -15.66 6.12 -11.43
CA GLU A 23 -17.05 5.67 -11.25
C GLU A 23 -17.20 4.13 -11.28
N ASP A 24 -18.29 3.62 -10.70
CA ASP A 24 -18.58 2.19 -10.64
C ASP A 24 -18.68 1.53 -12.01
N ALA A 25 -19.26 2.20 -13.00
CA ALA A 25 -19.36 1.68 -14.36
C ALA A 25 -17.99 1.45 -15.01
N ALA A 26 -17.06 2.39 -14.80
CA ALA A 26 -15.68 2.25 -15.28
C ALA A 26 -14.93 1.14 -14.52
N LEU A 27 -15.09 1.09 -13.20
CA LEU A 27 -14.50 0.03 -12.38
C LEU A 27 -15.04 -1.34 -12.78
N GLN A 28 -16.36 -1.47 -12.97
CA GLN A 28 -16.99 -2.72 -13.42
C GLN A 28 -16.45 -3.18 -14.77
N THR A 29 -16.27 -2.24 -15.71
CA THR A 29 -15.70 -2.54 -17.03
C THR A 29 -14.28 -3.05 -16.93
N LEU A 30 -13.43 -2.42 -16.10
CA LEU A 30 -12.05 -2.84 -15.89
C LEU A 30 -11.97 -4.19 -15.17
N ALA A 31 -12.76 -4.36 -14.12
CA ALA A 31 -12.84 -5.58 -13.34
C ALA A 31 -13.31 -6.77 -14.20
N GLY A 32 -14.36 -6.57 -15.01
CA GLY A 32 -14.91 -7.59 -15.89
C GLY A 32 -13.90 -8.14 -16.90
N ARG A 33 -12.95 -7.33 -17.37
CA ARG A 33 -11.89 -7.78 -18.28
C ARG A 33 -10.97 -8.86 -17.68
N VAL A 34 -10.94 -8.93 -16.36
CA VAL A 34 -10.10 -9.88 -15.60
C VAL A 34 -10.93 -10.85 -14.76
N GLY A 35 -12.25 -10.94 -15.05
CA GLY A 35 -13.16 -11.89 -14.43
C GLY A 35 -13.60 -11.54 -13.01
N TRP A 36 -13.51 -10.25 -12.62
CA TRP A 36 -14.06 -9.76 -11.36
C TRP A 36 -15.40 -9.08 -11.55
N HIS A 37 -16.25 -9.16 -10.55
CA HIS A 37 -17.58 -8.55 -10.53
C HIS A 37 -17.66 -7.53 -9.40
N LEU A 38 -18.25 -6.37 -9.69
CA LEU A 38 -18.52 -5.35 -8.68
C LEU A 38 -20.00 -5.40 -8.30
N GLU A 39 -20.27 -5.66 -7.03
CA GLU A 39 -21.63 -5.60 -6.49
C GLU A 39 -21.61 -4.92 -5.12
N ARG A 40 -22.44 -3.89 -4.93
CA ARG A 40 -22.60 -3.15 -3.67
C ARG A 40 -21.28 -2.71 -3.03
N GLY A 41 -20.33 -2.24 -3.84
CA GLY A 41 -19.03 -1.78 -3.37
C GLY A 41 -18.04 -2.89 -3.01
N VAL A 42 -18.32 -4.13 -3.42
CA VAL A 42 -17.41 -5.26 -3.23
C VAL A 42 -17.05 -5.85 -4.59
N LEU A 43 -15.76 -5.96 -4.85
CA LEU A 43 -15.23 -6.74 -5.96
C LEU A 43 -15.07 -8.19 -5.52
N SER A 44 -15.63 -9.08 -6.30
CA SER A 44 -15.56 -10.54 -6.05
C SER A 44 -15.17 -11.31 -7.31
N ARG A 45 -14.50 -12.41 -7.12
CA ARG A 45 -14.21 -13.42 -8.13
C ARG A 45 -14.24 -14.78 -7.47
N GLU A 46 -14.79 -15.77 -8.16
CA GLU A 46 -14.85 -17.13 -7.66
C GLU A 46 -13.46 -17.61 -7.21
N GLY A 47 -13.41 -18.18 -6.01
CA GLY A 47 -12.19 -18.73 -5.45
C GLY A 47 -11.20 -17.72 -4.92
N THR A 48 -11.58 -16.45 -4.70
CA THR A 48 -10.72 -15.43 -4.11
C THR A 48 -11.39 -14.78 -2.89
N LEU A 49 -10.58 -14.09 -2.07
CA LEU A 49 -11.09 -13.21 -1.03
C LEU A 49 -11.80 -11.99 -1.66
N PRO A 50 -12.91 -11.51 -1.07
CA PRO A 50 -13.59 -10.31 -1.52
C PRO A 50 -12.73 -9.06 -1.24
N LEU A 51 -12.83 -8.08 -2.13
CA LEU A 51 -12.10 -6.81 -2.02
C LEU A 51 -13.11 -5.67 -1.88
N LYS A 52 -13.16 -5.03 -0.71
CA LYS A 52 -14.05 -3.91 -0.44
C LYS A 52 -13.54 -2.64 -1.12
N VAL A 53 -14.40 -1.98 -1.87
CA VAL A 53 -14.08 -0.74 -2.57
C VAL A 53 -14.39 0.46 -1.68
N GLN A 54 -13.37 1.23 -1.34
CA GLN A 54 -13.47 2.41 -0.49
C GLN A 54 -13.22 3.68 -1.32
N ARG A 55 -14.22 4.55 -1.44
CA ARG A 55 -14.11 5.80 -2.20
C ARG A 55 -14.04 7.00 -1.26
N GLY A 56 -13.13 7.93 -1.55
CA GLY A 56 -12.94 9.12 -0.72
C GLY A 56 -12.49 8.83 0.71
N ALA A 57 -12.15 7.59 1.03
CA ALA A 57 -11.79 7.10 2.36
C ALA A 57 -10.30 6.70 2.47
N PHE A 58 -9.46 7.22 1.58
CA PHE A 58 -8.04 6.83 1.51
C PHE A 58 -7.32 6.96 2.86
N GLN A 59 -7.52 8.07 3.56
CA GLN A 59 -6.90 8.26 4.88
C GLN A 59 -7.40 7.23 5.91
N ALA A 60 -8.71 6.96 5.94
CA ALA A 60 -9.27 5.97 6.85
C ALA A 60 -8.75 4.57 6.55
N VAL A 61 -8.68 4.18 5.27
CA VAL A 61 -8.10 2.89 4.84
C VAL A 61 -6.65 2.79 5.31
N LEU A 62 -5.83 3.81 5.08
CA LEU A 62 -4.44 3.82 5.54
C LEU A 62 -4.32 3.68 7.06
N GLN A 63 -5.17 4.37 7.82
CA GLN A 63 -5.12 4.34 9.28
C GLN A 63 -5.52 2.98 9.87
N HIS A 64 -6.49 2.29 9.27
CA HIS A 64 -7.02 1.03 9.80
C HIS A 64 -6.33 -0.22 9.25
N SER A 65 -5.54 -0.11 8.18
CA SER A 65 -4.83 -1.25 7.61
C SER A 65 -3.54 -1.56 8.38
N ASP A 66 -3.22 -2.85 8.53
CA ASP A 66 -1.97 -3.31 9.16
C ASP A 66 -0.81 -3.38 8.15
N LEU A 67 -1.12 -3.55 6.88
CA LEU A 67 -0.17 -3.56 5.76
C LEU A 67 -0.73 -2.74 4.60
N ILE A 68 0.09 -1.91 4.00
CA ILE A 68 -0.25 -1.16 2.80
C ILE A 68 0.43 -1.80 1.60
N ILE A 69 -0.37 -2.19 0.60
CA ILE A 69 0.15 -2.67 -0.68
C ILE A 69 -0.09 -1.60 -1.73
N GLY A 70 0.98 -1.14 -2.35
CA GLY A 70 0.90 -0.09 -3.35
C GLY A 70 1.96 -0.21 -4.43
N MET A 71 1.76 0.47 -5.55
CA MET A 71 2.72 0.39 -6.67
C MET A 71 3.78 1.48 -6.59
N ALA A 72 3.44 2.66 -6.11
CA ALA A 72 4.39 3.79 -5.98
C ALA A 72 3.73 5.02 -5.32
N GLY A 73 4.54 6.04 -5.02
CA GLY A 73 4.11 7.39 -4.73
C GLY A 73 3.59 7.62 -3.32
N THR A 74 2.74 8.61 -3.20
CA THR A 74 2.26 9.18 -1.93
C THR A 74 1.63 8.16 -0.97
N ALA A 75 1.00 7.10 -1.48
CA ALA A 75 0.43 6.05 -0.63
C ALA A 75 1.50 5.33 0.21
N ILE A 76 2.63 5.00 -0.40
CA ILE A 76 3.76 4.36 0.30
C ILE A 76 4.41 5.34 1.29
N GLU A 77 4.60 6.61 0.90
CA GLU A 77 5.11 7.65 1.81
C GLU A 77 4.20 7.81 3.03
N GLN A 78 2.90 7.88 2.82
CA GLN A 78 1.95 8.01 3.93
C GLN A 78 1.90 6.76 4.82
N ALA A 79 2.04 5.56 4.26
CA ALA A 79 2.16 4.33 5.03
C ALA A 79 3.39 4.40 5.96
N VAL A 80 4.54 4.78 5.44
CA VAL A 80 5.76 4.98 6.25
C VAL A 80 5.54 6.04 7.32
N GLY A 81 4.88 7.16 6.99
CA GLY A 81 4.56 8.23 7.94
C GLY A 81 3.61 7.81 9.06
N LEU A 82 2.77 6.83 8.81
CA LEU A 82 1.89 6.19 9.81
C LEU A 82 2.58 5.05 10.57
N ALA A 83 3.88 4.88 10.39
CA ALA A 83 4.67 3.80 10.99
C ALA A 83 4.14 2.40 10.65
N LYS A 84 3.69 2.22 9.41
CA LYS A 84 3.17 0.93 8.90
C LYS A 84 4.13 0.33 7.89
N PRO A 85 4.27 -1.00 7.85
CA PRO A 85 5.00 -1.65 6.77
C PRO A 85 4.29 -1.40 5.44
N ALA A 86 5.05 -1.16 4.39
CA ALA A 86 4.55 -0.96 3.05
C ALA A 86 5.17 -1.97 2.09
N LEU A 87 4.34 -2.63 1.31
CA LEU A 87 4.76 -3.61 0.31
C LEU A 87 4.51 -3.06 -1.08
N GLN A 88 5.57 -2.96 -1.87
CA GLN A 88 5.48 -2.53 -3.25
C GLN A 88 5.20 -3.73 -4.15
N LEU A 89 4.26 -3.52 -5.09
CA LEU A 89 3.93 -4.47 -6.14
C LEU A 89 4.37 -3.89 -7.49
N PRO A 90 5.58 -4.18 -7.96
CA PRO A 90 6.04 -3.71 -9.26
C PRO A 90 5.22 -4.33 -10.40
N GLY A 91 4.87 -3.51 -11.37
CA GLY A 91 4.07 -3.90 -12.52
C GLY A 91 4.68 -3.46 -13.84
N GLN A 92 3.82 -3.17 -14.80
CA GLN A 92 4.19 -2.60 -16.09
C GLN A 92 3.91 -1.09 -16.09
N GLY A 93 4.84 -0.32 -16.60
CA GLY A 93 4.73 1.13 -16.71
C GLY A 93 5.94 1.85 -16.11
N PRO A 94 6.11 3.14 -16.43
CA PRO A 94 7.33 3.87 -16.08
C PRO A 94 7.54 4.06 -14.57
N GLN A 95 6.46 4.11 -13.79
CA GLN A 95 6.51 4.29 -12.33
C GLN A 95 6.32 2.99 -11.53
N PHE A 96 6.27 1.83 -12.21
CA PHE A 96 5.95 0.54 -11.58
C PHE A 96 7.03 -0.50 -11.80
N THR A 97 8.24 -0.07 -12.14
CA THR A 97 9.38 -0.97 -12.36
C THR A 97 10.05 -1.34 -11.04
N ALA A 98 10.72 -2.50 -11.00
CA ALA A 98 11.54 -2.89 -9.87
C ALA A 98 12.63 -1.84 -9.52
N ARG A 99 13.16 -1.13 -10.54
CA ARG A 99 14.11 -0.04 -10.33
C ARG A 99 13.50 1.15 -9.60
N PHE A 100 12.25 1.49 -9.91
CA PHE A 100 11.53 2.55 -9.22
C PHE A 100 11.19 2.13 -7.78
N ALA A 101 10.75 0.89 -7.58
CA ALA A 101 10.50 0.33 -6.25
C ALA A 101 11.76 0.42 -5.36
N GLU A 102 12.92 0.05 -5.90
CA GLU A 102 14.19 0.16 -5.18
C GLU A 102 14.57 1.61 -4.88
N ALA A 103 14.36 2.53 -5.79
CA ALA A 103 14.60 3.95 -5.56
C ALA A 103 13.72 4.49 -4.41
N GLN A 104 12.46 4.11 -4.36
CA GLN A 104 11.54 4.46 -3.28
C GLN A 104 11.98 3.83 -1.94
N ARG A 105 12.38 2.57 -1.95
CA ARG A 105 12.91 1.88 -0.76
C ARG A 105 14.13 2.59 -0.18
N ARG A 106 15.05 3.04 -1.03
CA ARG A 106 16.21 3.86 -0.60
C ARG A 106 15.80 5.18 0.02
N LEU A 107 14.78 5.83 -0.54
CA LEU A 107 14.27 7.10 -0.04
C LEU A 107 13.54 6.94 1.29
N LEU A 108 12.64 5.97 1.38
CA LEU A 108 11.69 5.82 2.48
C LEU A 108 12.14 4.84 3.57
N GLY A 109 13.19 4.06 3.32
CA GLY A 109 13.80 3.19 4.31
C GLY A 109 13.41 1.71 4.21
N PRO A 110 13.95 0.89 5.12
CA PRO A 110 13.86 -0.56 5.07
C PRO A 110 12.47 -1.13 5.40
N THR A 111 11.53 -0.31 5.84
CA THR A 111 10.13 -0.71 6.08
C THR A 111 9.26 -0.63 4.82
N VAL A 112 9.87 -0.28 3.69
CA VAL A 112 9.29 -0.43 2.35
C VAL A 112 9.86 -1.70 1.74
N PHE A 113 9.03 -2.69 1.59
CA PHE A 113 9.37 -4.03 1.12
C PHE A 113 9.04 -4.18 -0.36
N CYS A 114 9.75 -5.07 -1.03
CA CYS A 114 9.48 -5.44 -2.41
C CYS A 114 9.93 -6.90 -2.59
N ALA A 115 9.06 -7.74 -3.11
CA ALA A 115 9.41 -9.12 -3.39
C ALA A 115 10.42 -9.21 -4.54
N PRO A 116 11.32 -10.19 -4.53
CA PRO A 116 12.29 -10.40 -5.60
C PRO A 116 11.60 -10.85 -6.90
N GLY A 117 12.35 -10.82 -7.99
CA GLY A 117 11.93 -11.34 -9.28
C GLY A 117 11.61 -10.25 -10.30
N LYS A 118 11.25 -10.69 -11.51
CA LYS A 118 10.87 -9.81 -12.60
C LYS A 118 9.48 -9.24 -12.32
N ALA A 119 9.36 -7.92 -12.34
CA ALA A 119 8.11 -7.20 -12.10
C ALA A 119 6.93 -7.80 -12.89
N ALA A 120 5.83 -8.05 -12.20
CA ALA A 120 4.60 -8.64 -12.73
C ALA A 120 4.75 -10.07 -13.32
N SER A 121 5.85 -10.77 -13.08
CA SER A 121 5.95 -12.20 -13.37
C SER A 121 5.15 -13.00 -12.35
N ARG A 122 4.78 -14.23 -12.71
CA ARG A 122 4.11 -15.15 -11.81
C ARG A 122 4.89 -15.33 -10.51
N ASP A 123 6.18 -15.61 -10.60
CA ASP A 123 7.04 -15.83 -9.44
C ASP A 123 7.11 -14.58 -8.52
N ASN A 124 7.15 -13.37 -9.11
CA ASN A 124 7.13 -12.13 -8.34
C ASN A 124 5.79 -11.91 -7.63
N ILE A 125 4.67 -12.26 -8.27
CA ILE A 125 3.33 -12.15 -7.68
C ILE A 125 3.16 -13.16 -6.53
N GLU A 126 3.59 -14.40 -6.72
CA GLU A 126 3.60 -15.46 -5.69
C GLU A 126 4.49 -15.05 -4.50
N ALA A 127 5.70 -14.57 -4.76
CA ALA A 127 6.60 -14.08 -3.73
C ALA A 127 6.05 -12.84 -3.01
N THR A 128 5.32 -11.96 -3.72
CA THR A 128 4.67 -10.79 -3.11
C THR A 128 3.53 -11.22 -2.19
N ALA A 129 2.73 -12.22 -2.57
CA ALA A 129 1.67 -12.76 -1.71
C ALA A 129 2.23 -13.39 -0.43
N ALA A 130 3.27 -14.22 -0.56
CA ALA A 130 3.94 -14.82 0.59
C ALA A 130 4.53 -13.75 1.53
N LEU A 131 5.18 -12.73 0.98
CA LEU A 131 5.72 -11.62 1.76
C LEU A 131 4.62 -10.78 2.43
N ALA A 132 3.46 -10.60 1.77
CA ALA A 132 2.32 -9.91 2.36
C ALA A 132 1.80 -10.64 3.60
N LEU A 133 1.68 -11.97 3.56
CA LEU A 133 1.24 -12.78 4.69
C LEU A 133 2.26 -12.73 5.84
N ASP A 134 3.56 -12.87 5.56
CA ASP A 134 4.64 -12.74 6.55
C ASP A 134 4.60 -11.35 7.23
N LEU A 135 4.46 -10.28 6.45
CA LEU A 135 4.40 -8.93 6.99
C LEU A 135 3.14 -8.67 7.83
N LEU A 136 2.00 -9.24 7.46
CA LEU A 136 0.77 -9.14 8.25
C LEU A 136 0.91 -9.86 9.59
N GLU A 137 1.44 -11.06 9.61
CA GLU A 137 1.72 -11.79 10.85
C GLU A 137 2.70 -11.02 11.75
N ARG A 138 3.77 -10.50 11.18
CA ARG A 138 4.79 -9.73 11.89
C ARG A 138 4.31 -8.36 12.34
N SER A 139 3.43 -7.71 11.60
CA SER A 139 2.90 -6.38 11.99
C SER A 139 2.21 -6.40 13.34
N GLY A 140 1.55 -7.52 13.69
CA GLY A 140 0.88 -7.72 14.97
C GLY A 140 1.77 -8.24 16.11
N SER A 141 2.84 -8.97 15.81
CA SER A 141 3.62 -9.75 16.79
C SER A 141 5.09 -9.35 16.91
N ASP A 142 5.70 -8.78 15.87
CA ASP A 142 7.13 -8.45 15.81
C ASP A 142 7.38 -7.02 16.32
N HIS A 143 7.77 -6.90 17.58
CA HIS A 143 8.12 -5.62 18.19
C HIS A 143 9.30 -4.91 17.50
N GLU A 144 10.24 -5.64 16.94
CA GLU A 144 11.39 -5.06 16.23
C GLU A 144 10.92 -4.38 14.92
N LEU A 145 10.06 -5.05 14.15
CA LEU A 145 9.45 -4.45 12.95
C LEU A 145 8.64 -3.21 13.30
N GLN A 146 7.81 -3.28 14.34
CA GLN A 146 7.00 -2.13 14.78
C GLN A 146 7.86 -0.94 15.17
N GLU A 147 8.94 -1.18 15.94
CA GLU A 147 9.87 -0.13 16.35
C GLU A 147 10.66 0.42 15.16
N GLN A 148 11.05 -0.41 14.22
CA GLN A 148 11.68 0.00 12.98
C GLN A 148 10.76 0.91 12.16
N CYS A 149 9.47 0.56 12.04
CA CYS A 149 8.48 1.40 11.37
C CYS A 149 8.36 2.78 12.03
N ARG A 150 8.32 2.85 13.37
CA ARG A 150 8.28 4.14 14.11
C ARG A 150 9.54 4.97 13.89
N ARG A 151 10.72 4.36 13.94
CA ARG A 151 11.98 5.05 13.69
C ARG A 151 12.08 5.61 12.27
N GLU A 152 11.70 4.82 11.27
CA GLU A 152 11.75 5.28 9.88
C GLU A 152 10.70 6.35 9.59
N ALA A 153 9.50 6.27 10.17
CA ALA A 153 8.49 7.33 10.09
C ALA A 153 9.06 8.67 10.57
N SER A 154 9.60 8.70 11.77
CA SER A 154 10.20 9.91 12.35
C SER A 154 11.41 10.41 11.56
N ARG A 155 12.31 9.50 11.15
CA ARG A 155 13.55 9.85 10.45
C ARG A 155 13.31 10.40 9.05
N ARG A 156 12.35 9.84 8.30
CA ARG A 156 12.15 10.14 6.88
C ARG A 156 11.12 11.23 6.64
N LEU A 157 10.06 11.24 7.43
CA LEU A 157 8.94 12.16 7.24
C LEU A 157 8.81 13.18 8.39
N GLY A 158 9.61 13.01 9.44
CA GLY A 158 9.58 13.89 10.59
C GLY A 158 8.39 13.66 11.52
N THR A 159 8.21 14.61 12.43
CA THR A 159 7.12 14.57 13.41
C THR A 159 5.95 15.45 12.96
N SER A 160 4.77 15.24 13.56
CA SER A 160 3.58 16.09 13.33
C SER A 160 3.86 17.57 13.58
N GLY A 161 3.10 18.46 12.94
CA GLY A 161 3.28 19.91 13.08
C GLY A 161 4.31 20.53 12.11
N GLY A 162 4.75 19.80 11.07
CA GLY A 162 5.69 20.32 10.06
C GLY A 162 5.23 21.62 9.40
N GLY A 163 3.94 21.72 9.07
CA GLY A 163 3.34 22.94 8.51
C GLY A 163 3.47 24.14 9.44
N THR A 164 3.21 23.94 10.73
CA THR A 164 3.36 25.02 11.75
C THR A 164 4.81 25.46 11.88
N ARG A 165 5.77 24.52 11.92
CA ARG A 165 7.19 24.86 11.97
C ARG A 165 7.66 25.60 10.72
N MET A 166 7.17 25.19 9.55
CA MET A 166 7.49 25.85 8.29
C MET A 166 6.90 27.27 8.24
N ALA A 167 5.65 27.46 8.67
CA ALA A 167 5.01 28.76 8.75
C ALA A 167 5.78 29.70 9.71
N ALA A 168 6.20 29.23 10.87
CA ALA A 168 7.03 29.99 11.80
C ALA A 168 8.36 30.40 11.16
N ALA A 169 9.07 29.45 10.56
CA ALA A 169 10.35 29.73 9.90
C ALA A 169 10.22 30.74 8.74
N ILE A 170 9.12 30.72 7.99
CA ILE A 170 8.84 31.70 6.94
C ILE A 170 8.55 33.08 7.56
N SER A 171 7.75 33.12 8.65
CA SER A 171 7.43 34.38 9.33
C SER A 171 8.66 35.06 9.89
N ASP A 172 9.64 34.31 10.38
CA ASP A 172 10.92 34.83 10.89
C ASP A 172 11.82 35.42 9.77
N LEU A 173 11.56 35.11 8.52
CA LEU A 173 12.28 35.61 7.34
C LEU A 173 11.61 36.85 6.72
N LEU A 174 10.39 37.17 7.13
CA LEU A 174 9.68 38.34 6.63
C LEU A 174 10.04 39.56 7.47
N PRO A 175 10.31 40.74 6.83
CA PRO A 175 10.63 41.98 7.51
C PRO A 175 9.44 42.50 8.31
#